data_ca655c1c723f419f6b50291cca2cddd8
#
_entry.id   ca655c1c723f419f6b50291cca2cddd8
#
_cell.length_a   1.000
_cell.length_b   1.000
_cell.length_c   1.000
_cell.angle_alpha   90.00
_cell.angle_beta   90.00
_cell.angle_gamma   90.00
#
_symmetry.space_group_name_H-M   'P 1'
#
loop_
_entity.id
_entity.type
_entity.pdbx_description
1 polymer ?
#
loop_
_entity_poly.entity_id
_entity_poly.type
_entity_poly.pdbx_seq_one_letter_code
_entity_poly.pdbx_strand_id
1 'polypeptide(L)'
;IVLDSLGQMASNKEKADLLKGDIKQDMTKAKALGSMFRSINTDLGYLEIPMIVCNHTYLTLDLYPAEKLKGGNGLLYSASVIGFMSKSKLKTGEEDDMDLGQSGISVLFKTSKNRMAKPKKIRFDISFAHGMNPYTGLDAFCRPEYFSKIGIAQGKMEVDKKTGEMTFTPGGNRWYV
;
A
#
# COMPACT_ATOMS: atom_id res chain seq x y z
N ILE A 1 0.70 -15.93 -4.92
CA ILE A 1 2.17 -15.95 -4.97
C ILE A 1 2.69 -14.61 -4.48
N VAL A 2 3.71 -14.62 -3.60
CA VAL A 2 4.39 -13.39 -3.15
C VAL A 2 5.87 -13.50 -3.49
N LEU A 3 6.41 -12.46 -4.15
CA LEU A 3 7.83 -12.34 -4.46
C LEU A 3 8.39 -11.09 -3.76
N ASP A 4 9.21 -11.28 -2.73
CA ASP A 4 9.89 -10.22 -1.97
C ASP A 4 11.40 -10.50 -1.97
N SER A 5 12.20 -9.70 -2.60
CA SER A 5 11.90 -8.62 -3.53
C SER A 5 12.59 -8.89 -4.87
N LEU A 6 11.97 -8.46 -5.95
CA LEU A 6 12.52 -8.64 -7.30
C LEU A 6 13.89 -7.97 -7.47
N GLY A 7 14.10 -6.83 -6.80
CA GLY A 7 15.36 -6.09 -6.85
C GLY A 7 16.56 -6.81 -6.26
N GLN A 8 16.33 -7.81 -5.39
CA GLN A 8 17.38 -8.61 -4.74
C GLN A 8 17.74 -9.89 -5.50
N MET A 9 16.98 -10.26 -6.52
CA MET A 9 17.30 -11.43 -7.33
C MET A 9 18.55 -11.16 -8.17
N ALA A 10 19.61 -11.95 -7.96
CA ALA A 10 20.81 -11.89 -8.79
C ALA A 10 20.69 -12.83 -9.99
N SER A 11 21.15 -12.40 -11.16
CA SER A 11 21.27 -13.29 -12.31
C SER A 11 22.51 -14.20 -12.16
N ASN A 12 22.51 -15.35 -12.87
CA ASN A 12 23.69 -16.21 -12.89
C ASN A 12 24.92 -15.48 -13.46
N LYS A 13 24.69 -14.55 -14.37
CA LYS A 13 25.74 -13.71 -14.93
C LYS A 13 26.31 -12.74 -13.87
N GLU A 14 25.45 -12.04 -13.14
CA GLU A 14 25.88 -11.16 -12.03
C GLU A 14 26.71 -11.93 -11.00
N LYS A 15 26.32 -13.18 -10.66
CA LYS A 15 27.07 -14.06 -9.75
C LYS A 15 28.44 -14.45 -10.34
N ALA A 16 28.49 -14.82 -11.62
CA ALA A 16 29.72 -15.19 -12.29
C ALA A 16 30.71 -14.03 -12.46
N ASP A 17 30.19 -12.84 -12.77
CA ASP A 17 30.99 -11.64 -12.92
C ASP A 17 31.57 -11.18 -11.58
N LEU A 18 30.78 -11.27 -10.50
CA LEU A 18 31.21 -10.97 -9.13
C LEU A 18 32.37 -11.90 -8.69
N LEU A 19 32.30 -13.19 -9.00
CA LEU A 19 33.38 -14.16 -8.68
C LEU A 19 34.68 -13.85 -9.45
N LYS A 20 34.59 -13.21 -10.60
CA LYS A 20 35.73 -12.76 -11.41
C LYS A 20 36.27 -11.38 -10.99
N GLY A 21 35.60 -10.70 -10.04
CA GLY A 21 35.92 -9.34 -9.65
C GLY A 21 35.45 -8.27 -10.64
N ASP A 22 34.59 -8.62 -11.59
CA ASP A 22 34.06 -7.74 -12.62
C ASP A 22 32.72 -7.15 -12.14
N ILE A 23 32.70 -5.85 -11.78
CA ILE A 23 31.49 -5.18 -11.32
C ILE A 23 30.82 -4.51 -12.52
N LYS A 24 30.21 -5.31 -13.39
CA LYS A 24 29.42 -4.81 -14.52
C LYS A 24 27.94 -5.00 -14.30
N GLN A 25 27.17 -3.96 -14.67
CA GLN A 25 25.73 -4.06 -14.61
C GLN A 25 25.20 -5.04 -15.67
N ASP A 26 24.45 -6.06 -15.24
CA ASP A 26 23.85 -7.02 -16.16
C ASP A 26 22.58 -6.46 -16.81
N MET A 27 22.73 -5.92 -18.00
CA MET A 27 21.60 -5.40 -18.81
C MET A 27 20.68 -6.50 -19.31
N THR A 28 21.12 -7.76 -19.33
CA THR A 28 20.30 -8.90 -19.80
C THR A 28 19.24 -9.33 -18.81
N LYS A 29 19.45 -9.02 -17.52
CA LYS A 29 18.49 -9.31 -16.43
C LYS A 29 17.13 -8.67 -16.68
N ALA A 30 17.08 -7.39 -17.06
CA ALA A 30 15.84 -6.68 -17.33
C ALA A 30 15.04 -7.34 -18.48
N LYS A 31 15.74 -7.82 -19.54
CA LYS A 31 15.14 -8.54 -20.66
C LYS A 31 14.59 -9.89 -20.23
N ALA A 32 15.37 -10.64 -19.43
CA ALA A 32 14.97 -11.95 -18.92
C ALA A 32 13.73 -11.83 -18.00
N LEU A 33 13.71 -10.87 -17.07
CA LEU A 33 12.56 -10.59 -16.21
C LEU A 33 11.32 -10.21 -17.02
N GLY A 34 11.46 -9.34 -18.02
CA GLY A 34 10.35 -8.97 -18.89
C GLY A 34 9.78 -10.17 -19.67
N SER A 35 10.64 -11.10 -20.10
CA SER A 35 10.21 -12.34 -20.75
C SER A 35 9.49 -13.27 -19.78
N MET A 36 10.05 -13.46 -18.60
CA MET A 36 9.46 -14.26 -17.53
C MET A 36 8.04 -13.77 -17.18
N PHE A 37 7.88 -12.48 -16.90
CA PHE A 37 6.57 -11.93 -16.55
C PHE A 37 5.54 -12.05 -17.67
N ARG A 38 5.95 -11.95 -18.94
CA ARG A 38 5.03 -12.18 -20.07
C ARG A 38 4.57 -13.64 -20.12
N SER A 39 5.48 -14.58 -19.87
CA SER A 39 5.15 -16.01 -19.87
C SER A 39 4.20 -16.37 -18.74
N ILE A 40 4.58 -16.05 -17.49
CA ILE A 40 3.79 -16.46 -16.32
C ILE A 40 2.47 -15.70 -16.17
N ASN A 41 2.36 -14.48 -16.72
CA ASN A 41 1.15 -13.67 -16.57
C ASN A 41 -0.07 -14.31 -17.24
N THR A 42 0.14 -15.00 -18.35
CA THR A 42 -0.92 -15.73 -19.03
C THR A 42 -1.40 -16.93 -18.18
N ASP A 43 -0.45 -17.69 -17.64
CA ASP A 43 -0.76 -18.86 -16.81
C ASP A 43 -1.43 -18.48 -15.50
N LEU A 44 -0.92 -17.41 -14.84
CA LEU A 44 -1.53 -16.89 -13.62
C LEU A 44 -2.96 -16.39 -13.85
N GLY A 45 -3.20 -15.71 -14.98
CA GLY A 45 -4.53 -15.24 -15.34
C GLY A 45 -5.50 -16.40 -15.62
N TYR A 46 -5.03 -17.43 -16.34
CA TYR A 46 -5.84 -18.60 -16.62
C TYR A 46 -6.18 -19.43 -15.37
N LEU A 47 -5.23 -19.54 -14.45
CA LEU A 47 -5.38 -20.26 -13.19
C LEU A 47 -6.00 -19.41 -12.07
N GLU A 48 -6.32 -18.14 -12.32
CA GLU A 48 -6.87 -17.18 -11.35
C GLU A 48 -5.99 -17.01 -10.09
N ILE A 49 -4.67 -17.16 -10.25
CA ILE A 49 -3.72 -17.06 -9.13
C ILE A 49 -3.21 -15.63 -8.99
N PRO A 50 -3.51 -14.91 -7.89
CA PRO A 50 -2.96 -13.58 -7.67
C PRO A 50 -1.45 -13.63 -7.38
N MET A 51 -0.71 -12.66 -7.94
CA MET A 51 0.73 -12.48 -7.68
C MET A 51 1.02 -11.08 -7.17
N ILE A 52 1.73 -11.00 -6.04
CA ILE A 52 2.23 -9.76 -5.44
C ILE A 52 3.75 -9.74 -5.59
N VAL A 53 4.28 -8.64 -6.13
CA VAL A 53 5.72 -8.46 -6.32
C VAL A 53 6.16 -7.21 -5.60
N CYS A 54 7.04 -7.36 -4.61
CA CYS A 54 7.74 -6.25 -3.99
C CYS A 54 8.98 -5.90 -4.81
N ASN A 55 9.25 -4.59 -4.96
CA ASN A 55 10.41 -4.12 -5.70
C ASN A 55 10.96 -2.84 -5.07
N HIS A 56 12.22 -2.52 -5.38
CA HIS A 56 12.85 -1.28 -4.98
C HIS A 56 12.81 -0.26 -6.11
N THR A 57 12.68 1.01 -5.71
CA THR A 57 12.82 2.15 -6.61
C THR A 57 14.20 2.80 -6.46
N TYR A 58 14.61 3.53 -7.45
CA TYR A 58 15.77 4.41 -7.40
C TYR A 58 15.45 5.72 -8.12
N LEU A 59 16.11 6.79 -7.68
CA LEU A 59 16.01 8.08 -8.34
C LEU A 59 17.01 8.12 -9.49
N THR A 60 16.60 8.65 -10.65
CA THR A 60 17.53 8.93 -11.74
C THR A 60 18.41 10.11 -11.36
N LEU A 61 19.66 10.10 -11.88
CA LEU A 61 20.63 11.17 -11.65
C LEU A 61 20.48 12.33 -12.67
N ASP A 62 19.31 12.45 -13.26
CA ASP A 62 18.99 13.50 -14.22
C ASP A 62 18.76 14.86 -13.52
N LEU A 63 18.75 15.95 -14.28
CA LEU A 63 18.45 17.30 -13.79
C LEU A 63 17.07 17.36 -13.09
N TYR A 64 16.13 16.51 -13.52
CA TYR A 64 14.84 16.29 -12.90
C TYR A 64 14.74 14.83 -12.46
N PRO A 65 15.12 14.51 -11.21
CA PRO A 65 15.11 13.13 -10.73
C PRO A 65 13.73 12.49 -10.83
N ALA A 66 13.66 11.37 -11.52
CA ALA A 66 12.44 10.56 -11.62
C ALA A 66 12.62 9.24 -10.89
N GLU A 67 11.57 8.80 -10.20
CA GLU A 67 11.56 7.52 -9.53
C GLU A 67 11.33 6.39 -10.53
N LYS A 68 12.29 5.47 -10.63
CA LYS A 68 12.25 4.31 -11.52
C LYS A 68 12.31 2.99 -10.74
N LEU A 69 11.66 1.97 -11.29
CA LEU A 69 11.69 0.61 -10.74
C LEU A 69 12.97 -0.11 -11.17
N LYS A 70 13.59 -0.87 -10.26
CA LYS A 70 14.65 -1.81 -10.61
C LYS A 70 14.08 -2.96 -11.46
N GLY A 71 14.88 -3.47 -12.41
CA GLY A 71 14.49 -4.61 -13.25
C GLY A 71 13.80 -4.27 -14.56
N GLY A 72 13.76 -2.99 -14.93
CA GLY A 72 13.27 -2.53 -16.23
C GLY A 72 11.75 -2.41 -16.33
N ASN A 73 11.28 -1.96 -17.50
CA ASN A 73 9.87 -1.61 -17.72
C ASN A 73 8.93 -2.79 -17.97
N GLY A 74 9.46 -4.03 -18.12
CA GLY A 74 8.64 -5.20 -18.39
C GLY A 74 7.56 -5.46 -17.34
N LEU A 75 7.91 -5.26 -16.07
CA LEU A 75 6.99 -5.38 -14.94
C LEU A 75 5.86 -4.34 -14.99
N LEU A 76 6.17 -3.11 -15.42
CA LEU A 76 5.17 -2.04 -15.54
C LEU A 76 4.05 -2.39 -16.51
N TYR A 77 4.38 -3.09 -17.60
CA TYR A 77 3.39 -3.49 -18.59
C TYR A 77 2.55 -4.67 -18.12
N SER A 78 3.15 -5.63 -17.44
CA SER A 78 2.48 -6.86 -16.98
C SER A 78 1.54 -6.60 -15.80
N ALA A 79 1.94 -5.77 -14.83
CA ALA A 79 1.18 -5.54 -13.61
C ALA A 79 -0.18 -4.88 -13.85
N SER A 80 -1.21 -5.34 -13.16
CA SER A 80 -2.55 -4.75 -13.15
C SER A 80 -2.64 -3.53 -12.23
N VAL A 81 -1.95 -3.57 -11.10
CA VAL A 81 -1.85 -2.49 -10.14
C VAL A 81 -0.38 -2.24 -9.80
N ILE A 82 0.04 -0.99 -9.79
CA ILE A 82 1.36 -0.55 -9.35
C ILE A 82 1.17 0.54 -8.31
N GLY A 83 1.74 0.33 -7.14
CA GLY A 83 1.73 1.29 -6.05
C GLY A 83 3.12 1.60 -5.56
N PHE A 84 3.38 2.88 -5.32
CA PHE A 84 4.59 3.36 -4.65
C PHE A 84 4.28 3.61 -3.18
N MET A 85 5.18 3.16 -2.32
CA MET A 85 5.08 3.37 -0.88
C MET A 85 6.18 4.31 -0.42
N SER A 86 5.80 5.33 0.31
CA SER A 86 6.74 6.16 1.06
C SER A 86 6.39 6.13 2.55
N LYS A 87 7.42 6.19 3.40
CA LYS A 87 7.25 6.13 4.84
C LYS A 87 7.73 7.42 5.49
N SER A 88 7.06 7.83 6.54
CA SER A 88 7.46 8.88 7.47
C SER A 88 7.40 8.37 8.91
N LYS A 89 8.13 9.01 9.81
CA LYS A 89 8.08 8.68 11.24
C LYS A 89 6.71 9.08 11.81
N LEU A 90 6.11 8.21 12.59
CA LEU A 90 4.97 8.51 13.43
C LEU A 90 5.53 8.94 14.79
N LYS A 91 5.36 10.24 15.15
CA LYS A 91 5.85 10.79 16.40
C LYS A 91 4.84 10.55 17.51
N THR A 92 5.32 10.14 18.67
CA THR A 92 4.58 10.24 19.94
C THR A 92 4.79 11.64 20.49
N GLY A 93 3.79 12.23 21.13
CA GLY A 93 3.88 13.60 21.67
C GLY A 93 4.80 13.74 22.90
N GLU A 94 5.33 12.65 23.43
CA GLU A 94 6.24 12.62 24.58
C GLU A 94 7.57 12.03 24.09
N GLU A 95 8.61 12.84 24.09
CA GLU A 95 9.99 12.43 23.91
C GLU A 95 10.53 12.02 25.29
N ASP A 96 10.62 10.73 25.57
CA ASP A 96 11.40 10.20 26.67
C ASP A 96 12.86 10.16 26.26
N ASP A 97 13.80 10.53 27.14
CA ASP A 97 15.26 10.59 26.86
C ASP A 97 15.86 9.26 26.37
N MET A 98 15.17 8.15 26.56
CA MET A 98 15.57 6.82 26.11
C MET A 98 14.86 6.34 24.82
N ASP A 99 13.80 7.00 24.39
CA ASP A 99 13.06 6.61 23.20
C ASP A 99 13.26 7.68 22.12
N LEU A 100 13.54 7.25 20.89
CA LEU A 100 13.73 8.14 19.73
C LEU A 100 12.44 8.92 19.34
N GLY A 101 11.43 8.94 20.22
CA GLY A 101 10.15 9.61 20.02
C GLY A 101 9.38 9.08 18.81
N GLN A 102 9.67 7.85 18.39
CA GLN A 102 9.04 7.23 17.24
C GLN A 102 8.17 6.04 17.68
N SER A 103 6.85 6.22 17.68
CA SER A 103 5.89 5.16 18.02
C SER A 103 5.55 4.21 16.87
N GLY A 104 5.94 4.57 15.66
CA GLY A 104 5.61 3.79 14.48
C GLY A 104 6.02 4.45 13.18
N ILE A 105 5.42 4.01 12.09
CA ILE A 105 5.59 4.58 10.77
C ILE A 105 4.24 4.93 10.15
N SER A 106 4.16 6.06 9.49
CA SER A 106 3.04 6.44 8.63
C SER A 106 3.42 6.14 7.18
N VAL A 107 2.65 5.30 6.52
CA VAL A 107 2.88 4.86 5.15
C VAL A 107 1.91 5.57 4.23
N LEU A 108 2.43 6.19 3.18
CA LEU A 108 1.64 6.71 2.07
C LEU A 108 1.76 5.76 0.89
N PHE A 109 0.67 5.09 0.55
CA PHE A 109 0.53 4.29 -0.66
C PHE A 109 -0.09 5.13 -1.77
N LYS A 110 0.58 5.22 -2.90
CA LYS A 110 0.12 5.96 -4.09
C LYS A 110 0.09 5.03 -5.29
N THR A 111 -1.09 4.81 -5.86
CA THR A 111 -1.20 4.04 -7.10
C THR A 111 -0.72 4.86 -8.29
N SER A 112 0.22 4.31 -9.05
CA SER A 112 0.70 4.87 -10.32
C SER A 112 -0.06 4.27 -11.51
N LYS A 113 -0.38 2.97 -11.42
CA LYS A 113 -1.18 2.26 -12.42
C LYS A 113 -2.28 1.49 -11.69
N ASN A 114 -3.48 1.56 -12.23
CA ASN A 114 -4.59 0.75 -11.76
C ASN A 114 -5.54 0.50 -12.93
N ARG A 115 -5.69 -0.78 -13.32
CA ARG A 115 -6.59 -1.17 -14.43
C ARG A 115 -8.04 -1.30 -13.99
N MET A 116 -8.29 -1.44 -12.67
CA MET A 116 -9.62 -1.73 -12.14
C MET A 116 -10.35 -0.49 -11.59
N ALA A 117 -9.60 0.55 -11.20
CA ALA A 117 -10.18 1.73 -10.57
C ALA A 117 -9.31 2.99 -10.82
N LYS A 118 -9.85 4.16 -10.49
CA LYS A 118 -9.09 5.41 -10.53
C LYS A 118 -7.89 5.36 -9.59
N PRO A 119 -6.75 5.98 -9.95
CA PRO A 119 -5.60 6.10 -9.06
C PRO A 119 -5.98 6.73 -7.72
N LYS A 120 -5.47 6.16 -6.64
CA LYS A 120 -5.77 6.61 -5.26
C LYS A 120 -4.49 6.83 -4.47
N LYS A 121 -4.59 7.67 -3.46
CA LYS A 121 -3.61 7.81 -2.37
C LYS A 121 -4.28 7.35 -1.09
N ILE A 122 -3.60 6.49 -0.36
CA ILE A 122 -4.08 5.95 0.92
C ILE A 122 -2.96 6.15 1.92
N ARG A 123 -3.28 6.70 3.08
CA ARG A 123 -2.34 6.81 4.20
C ARG A 123 -2.82 5.89 5.30
N PHE A 124 -1.89 5.18 5.91
CA PHE A 124 -2.16 4.33 7.06
C PHE A 124 -0.93 4.28 7.97
N ASP A 125 -1.20 4.06 9.25
CA ASP A 125 -0.18 4.05 10.27
C ASP A 125 0.07 2.62 10.76
N ILE A 126 1.33 2.31 11.03
CA ILE A 126 1.76 1.04 11.58
C ILE A 126 2.47 1.35 12.90
N SER A 127 1.87 0.97 14.00
CA SER A 127 2.46 1.08 15.33
C SER A 127 3.52 -0.02 15.53
N PHE A 128 4.63 0.30 16.17
CA PHE A 128 5.63 -0.71 16.52
C PHE A 128 5.15 -1.66 17.62
N ALA A 129 4.24 -1.20 18.49
CA ALA A 129 3.69 -2.03 19.57
C ALA A 129 2.55 -2.94 19.10
N HIS A 130 1.69 -2.47 18.18
CA HIS A 130 0.44 -3.14 17.83
C HIS A 130 0.33 -3.52 16.34
N GLY A 131 1.29 -3.11 15.53
CA GLY A 131 1.22 -3.31 14.07
C GLY A 131 0.21 -2.39 13.38
N MET A 132 -0.32 -2.83 12.26
CA MET A 132 -1.33 -2.10 11.50
C MET A 132 -2.71 -2.32 12.12
N ASN A 133 -3.46 -1.22 12.31
CA ASN A 133 -4.83 -1.30 12.77
C ASN A 133 -5.70 -2.06 11.73
N PRO A 134 -6.42 -3.12 12.12
CA PRO A 134 -7.26 -3.91 11.20
C PRO A 134 -8.40 -3.09 10.57
N TYR A 135 -8.77 -1.98 11.17
CA TYR A 135 -9.80 -1.07 10.66
C TYR A 135 -9.22 0.06 9.79
N THR A 136 -7.94 0.00 9.47
CA THR A 136 -7.27 1.00 8.61
C THR A 136 -7.99 1.14 7.28
N GLY A 137 -8.32 2.38 6.92
CA GLY A 137 -9.04 2.70 5.68
C GLY A 137 -10.56 2.71 5.81
N LEU A 138 -11.13 2.14 6.88
CA LEU A 138 -12.58 2.23 7.15
C LEU A 138 -12.99 3.63 7.60
N ASP A 139 -12.08 4.40 8.17
CA ASP A 139 -12.27 5.82 8.52
C ASP A 139 -12.73 6.67 7.33
N ALA A 140 -12.33 6.29 6.11
CA ALA A 140 -12.82 6.95 4.90
C ALA A 140 -14.33 6.75 4.68
N PHE A 141 -14.91 5.66 5.18
CA PHE A 141 -16.35 5.39 5.15
C PHE A 141 -17.08 6.02 6.32
N CYS A 142 -16.37 6.37 7.39
CA CYS A 142 -16.90 7.07 8.55
C CYS A 142 -17.08 8.59 8.33
N ARG A 143 -17.17 9.03 7.08
CA ARG A 143 -17.53 10.43 6.75
C ARG A 143 -19.05 10.59 6.73
N PRO A 144 -19.56 11.74 7.19
CA PRO A 144 -21.00 12.01 7.26
C PRO A 144 -21.75 11.75 5.94
N GLU A 145 -21.10 12.00 4.81
CA GLU A 145 -21.65 11.77 3.46
C GLU A 145 -21.94 10.30 3.11
N TYR A 146 -21.29 9.36 3.84
CA TYR A 146 -21.49 7.92 3.63
C TYR A 146 -22.35 7.26 4.70
N PHE A 147 -22.62 7.93 5.80
CA PHE A 147 -23.32 7.35 6.94
C PHE A 147 -24.71 6.83 6.60
N SER A 148 -25.47 7.58 5.81
CA SER A 148 -26.79 7.13 5.37
C SER A 148 -26.74 5.85 4.51
N LYS A 149 -25.63 5.63 3.79
CA LYS A 149 -25.46 4.44 2.94
C LYS A 149 -25.12 3.18 3.73
N ILE A 150 -24.55 3.34 4.93
CA ILE A 150 -24.16 2.24 5.82
C ILE A 150 -25.09 2.11 7.03
N GLY A 151 -26.25 2.78 7.01
CA GLY A 151 -27.24 2.68 8.06
C GLY A 151 -26.95 3.52 9.32
N ILE A 152 -25.92 4.39 9.27
CA ILE A 152 -25.61 5.26 10.40
C ILE A 152 -26.36 6.58 10.25
N ALA A 153 -27.11 6.96 11.27
CA ALA A 153 -27.85 8.20 11.30
C ALA A 153 -27.40 9.12 12.45
N GLN A 154 -27.39 10.40 12.18
CA GLN A 154 -27.15 11.40 13.24
C GLN A 154 -28.47 11.83 13.84
N GLY A 155 -28.58 11.71 15.17
CA GLY A 155 -29.84 12.01 15.83
C GLY A 155 -29.74 12.01 17.34
N LYS A 156 -30.92 11.97 17.95
CA LYS A 156 -31.09 11.74 19.38
C LYS A 156 -31.98 10.51 19.56
N MET A 157 -31.58 9.63 20.46
CA MET A 157 -32.45 8.56 20.97
C MET A 157 -33.12 9.04 22.23
N GLU A 158 -34.44 9.10 22.22
CA GLU A 158 -35.23 9.44 23.38
C GLU A 158 -36.04 8.21 23.79
N VAL A 159 -36.01 7.89 25.09
CA VAL A 159 -36.82 6.81 25.66
C VAL A 159 -38.04 7.44 26.30
N ASP A 160 -39.22 7.07 25.82
CA ASP A 160 -40.45 7.47 26.50
C ASP A 160 -40.50 6.82 27.88
N LYS A 161 -40.49 7.64 28.91
CA LYS A 161 -40.48 7.17 30.32
C LYS A 161 -41.74 6.40 30.71
N LYS A 162 -42.87 6.51 29.95
CA LYS A 162 -44.13 5.85 30.25
C LYS A 162 -44.31 4.53 29.50
N THR A 163 -43.85 4.50 28.23
CA THR A 163 -44.03 3.33 27.38
C THR A 163 -42.77 2.47 27.27
N GLY A 164 -41.59 3.03 27.58
CA GLY A 164 -40.28 2.39 27.37
C GLY A 164 -39.85 2.32 25.90
N GLU A 165 -40.63 2.91 25.01
CA GLU A 165 -40.30 2.91 23.58
C GLU A 165 -39.16 3.86 23.28
N MET A 166 -38.23 3.41 22.41
CA MET A 166 -37.13 4.23 21.91
C MET A 166 -37.56 4.88 20.60
N THR A 167 -37.53 6.22 20.58
CA THR A 167 -37.80 6.99 19.38
C THR A 167 -36.51 7.68 18.91
N PHE A 168 -36.25 7.58 17.62
CA PHE A 168 -35.12 8.25 16.98
C PHE A 168 -35.61 9.57 16.36
N THR A 169 -34.96 10.66 16.76
CA THR A 169 -35.22 11.99 16.19
C THR A 169 -33.98 12.43 15.40
N PRO A 170 -34.10 12.66 14.07
CA PRO A 170 -32.97 13.17 13.26
C PRO A 170 -32.46 14.51 13.77
N GLY A 171 -31.14 14.70 13.75
CA GLY A 171 -30.48 15.95 14.14
C GLY A 171 -29.84 15.86 15.52
N GLY A 172 -28.72 16.51 15.71
CA GLY A 172 -27.91 16.46 16.93
C GLY A 172 -26.46 16.00 16.63
N ASN A 173 -25.66 15.80 17.70
CA ASN A 173 -24.21 15.51 17.56
C ASN A 173 -23.84 14.05 17.83
N ARG A 174 -24.81 13.15 18.02
CA ARG A 174 -24.56 11.72 18.27
C ARG A 174 -24.89 10.89 17.05
N TRP A 175 -24.14 9.83 16.84
CA TRP A 175 -24.30 8.88 15.75
C TRP A 175 -24.87 7.56 16.28
N TYR A 176 -25.80 6.98 15.56
CA TYR A 176 -26.49 5.73 15.86
C TYR A 176 -26.44 4.79 14.65
N VAL A 177 -26.33 3.50 14.92
CA VAL A 177 -26.33 2.40 13.93
C VAL A 177 -27.64 1.70 13.93
#